data_5396abc3c6f666c24cc8144fc5a74c8e
#
_entry.id   5396abc3c6f666c24cc8144fc5a74c8e
#
_cell.length_a   1.000
_cell.length_b   1.000
_cell.length_c   1.000
_cell.angle_alpha   90.00
_cell.angle_beta   90.00
_cell.angle_gamma   90.00
#
_symmetry.space_group_name_H-M   'P 1'
#
loop_
_entity.id
_entity.type
_entity.pdbx_description
1 polymer ?
#
loop_
_entity_poly.entity_id
_entity_poly.type
_entity_poly.pdbx_seq_one_letter_code
_entity_poly.pdbx_strand_id
1 'polypeptide(L)'
;LEFRRVLFRSSLHIGHCFPLIIARYLQEAGHKIIVVLGGATAKIGDPSGKTDMRKMVTDEFVNGNYDAIKSIIGRFLDLEGENKAIIVNNAEWFKGYDYIDFMRDIGVHFNVNKMLASDAYSRRLEQGGLTFFEMGYMLMQAYDFAVLNKKYGCRLEFGGSDQWGNIVAGVELARKLNYKEGTTNKSL
;
A
#
# COMPACT_ATOMS: atom_id res chain seq x y z
N LEU A 1 -9.74 -2.77 -8.09
CA LEU A 1 -8.70 -3.75 -7.80
C LEU A 1 -7.39 -3.04 -7.63
N GLU A 2 -6.72 -3.23 -6.50
CA GLU A 2 -5.42 -2.61 -6.20
C GLU A 2 -4.30 -3.63 -6.33
N PHE A 3 -3.24 -3.26 -7.05
CA PHE A 3 -1.96 -3.96 -7.03
C PHE A 3 -0.97 -3.16 -6.22
N ARG A 4 -0.41 -3.76 -5.18
CA ARG A 4 0.64 -3.17 -4.36
C ARG A 4 1.91 -3.99 -4.37
N ARG A 5 2.94 -3.34 -4.65
CA ARG A 5 4.36 -3.40 -4.32
C ARG A 5 5.22 -2.89 -5.46
N VAL A 6 5.10 -1.62 -5.75
CA VAL A 6 6.15 -0.99 -6.53
C VAL A 6 7.10 -0.31 -5.54
N LEU A 7 8.17 -1.03 -5.20
CA LEU A 7 9.31 -0.44 -4.52
C LEU A 7 9.89 0.63 -5.45
N PHE A 8 10.09 1.84 -4.94
CA PHE A 8 10.82 2.87 -5.65
C PHE A 8 12.27 2.44 -5.88
N ARG A 9 12.47 1.63 -6.90
CA ARG A 9 13.77 1.31 -7.49
C ARG A 9 13.68 1.62 -8.97
N SER A 10 14.80 1.97 -9.57
CA SER A 10 14.90 2.23 -11.02
C SER A 10 14.53 1.02 -11.89
N SER A 11 14.36 -0.16 -11.31
CA SER A 11 13.98 -1.37 -12.01
C SER A 11 13.13 -2.29 -11.13
N LEU A 12 12.15 -2.96 -11.74
CA LEU A 12 11.40 -4.04 -11.15
C LEU A 12 12.13 -5.37 -11.43
N HIS A 13 12.19 -6.26 -10.45
CA HIS A 13 12.69 -7.62 -10.65
C HIS A 13 11.56 -8.58 -11.02
N ILE A 14 11.88 -9.79 -11.46
CA ILE A 14 10.93 -10.79 -11.95
C ILE A 14 9.76 -11.06 -10.98
N GLY A 15 9.99 -10.99 -9.67
CA GLY A 15 8.94 -11.14 -8.66
C GLY A 15 7.82 -10.08 -8.72
N HIS A 16 8.08 -8.93 -9.36
CA HIS A 16 7.05 -7.90 -9.59
C HIS A 16 6.23 -8.17 -10.86
N CYS A 17 6.74 -8.99 -11.80
CA CYS A 17 6.02 -9.32 -13.02
C CYS A 17 4.77 -10.15 -12.72
N PHE A 18 4.83 -11.08 -11.76
CA PHE A 18 3.71 -11.98 -11.44
C PHE A 18 2.43 -11.21 -11.06
N PRO A 19 2.44 -10.30 -10.09
CA PRO A 19 1.25 -9.49 -9.81
C PRO A 19 0.81 -8.60 -10.98
N LEU A 20 1.75 -8.08 -11.79
CA LEU A 20 1.38 -7.28 -12.97
C LEU A 20 0.70 -8.14 -14.05
N ILE A 21 1.11 -9.39 -14.21
CA ILE A 21 0.45 -10.35 -15.11
C ILE A 21 -0.98 -10.65 -14.62
N ILE A 22 -1.16 -10.89 -13.30
CA ILE A 22 -2.50 -11.07 -12.73
C ILE A 22 -3.36 -9.82 -12.98
N ALA A 23 -2.81 -8.63 -12.73
CA ALA A 23 -3.50 -7.37 -12.98
C ALA A 23 -3.91 -7.22 -14.46
N ARG A 24 -3.07 -7.66 -15.40
CA ARG A 24 -3.37 -7.68 -16.84
C ARG A 24 -4.58 -8.55 -17.14
N TYR A 25 -4.61 -9.80 -16.68
CA TYR A 25 -5.77 -10.69 -16.88
C TYR A 25 -7.06 -10.12 -16.31
N LEU A 26 -6.97 -9.47 -15.15
CA LEU A 26 -8.13 -8.82 -14.53
C LEU A 26 -8.56 -7.58 -15.32
N GLN A 27 -7.64 -6.80 -15.87
CA GLN A 27 -7.95 -5.69 -16.75
C GLN A 27 -8.63 -6.16 -18.03
N GLU A 28 -8.14 -7.22 -18.67
CA GLU A 28 -8.73 -7.84 -19.86
C GLU A 28 -10.12 -8.40 -19.57
N ALA A 29 -10.38 -8.87 -18.35
CA ALA A 29 -11.70 -9.30 -17.88
C ALA A 29 -12.64 -8.12 -17.54
N GLY A 30 -12.26 -6.87 -17.80
CA GLY A 30 -13.08 -5.68 -17.59
C GLY A 30 -12.98 -5.07 -16.20
N HIS A 31 -12.09 -5.55 -15.33
CA HIS A 31 -11.88 -4.95 -14.02
C HIS A 31 -10.99 -3.71 -14.12
N LYS A 32 -11.37 -2.64 -13.41
CA LYS A 32 -10.55 -1.44 -13.30
C LYS A 32 -9.37 -1.69 -12.35
N ILE A 33 -8.17 -1.49 -12.84
CA ILE A 33 -6.94 -1.70 -12.09
C ILE A 33 -6.45 -0.36 -11.51
N ILE A 34 -6.05 -0.38 -10.24
CA ILE A 34 -5.38 0.75 -9.59
C ILE A 34 -4.00 0.27 -9.15
N VAL A 35 -2.96 0.97 -9.58
CA VAL A 35 -1.58 0.73 -9.16
C VAL A 35 -1.15 1.85 -8.25
N VAL A 36 -0.79 1.51 -7.01
CA VAL A 36 -0.34 2.48 -6.02
C VAL A 36 1.18 2.55 -5.99
N LEU A 37 1.72 3.72 -6.24
CA LEU A 37 3.12 4.03 -6.02
C LEU A 37 3.30 4.54 -4.59
N GLY A 38 4.18 3.89 -3.84
CA GLY A 38 4.39 4.17 -2.42
C GLY A 38 5.31 5.38 -2.17
N GLY A 39 5.03 6.57 -2.73
CA GLY A 39 5.88 7.76 -2.57
C GLY A 39 6.10 8.17 -1.12
N ALA A 40 5.07 8.08 -0.27
CA ALA A 40 5.20 8.32 1.16
C ALA A 40 5.75 7.10 1.91
N THR A 41 5.19 5.90 1.65
CA THR A 41 5.57 4.68 2.37
C THR A 41 6.99 4.20 2.03
N ALA A 42 7.54 4.56 0.86
CA ALA A 42 8.93 4.27 0.51
C ALA A 42 9.94 4.96 1.43
N LYS A 43 9.59 6.11 2.01
CA LYS A 43 10.45 6.83 2.96
C LYS A 43 10.63 6.10 4.28
N ILE A 44 9.64 5.29 4.67
CA ILE A 44 9.73 4.42 5.86
C ILE A 44 10.35 3.07 5.46
N GLY A 45 9.85 2.47 4.40
CA GLY A 45 10.21 1.14 3.96
C GLY A 45 9.44 0.03 4.69
N ASP A 46 8.95 -0.93 3.93
CA ASP A 46 8.21 -2.09 4.44
C ASP A 46 9.13 -3.00 5.26
N PRO A 47 8.87 -3.22 6.56
CA PRO A 47 9.65 -4.13 7.39
C PRO A 47 9.37 -5.60 7.09
N SER A 48 8.29 -5.94 6.39
CA SER A 48 7.87 -7.32 6.12
C SER A 48 8.95 -8.11 5.37
N GLY A 49 9.32 -9.28 5.90
CA GLY A 49 10.31 -10.18 5.28
C GLY A 49 11.74 -9.64 5.24
N LYS A 50 12.09 -8.68 6.14
CA LYS A 50 13.45 -8.11 6.25
C LYS A 50 14.02 -8.29 7.65
N THR A 51 15.32 -8.46 7.70
CA THR A 51 16.10 -8.56 8.94
C THR A 51 16.57 -7.19 9.43
N ASP A 52 16.82 -6.26 8.51
CA ASP A 52 17.39 -4.95 8.80
C ASP A 52 16.47 -3.81 8.37
N MET A 53 16.59 -2.66 9.04
CA MET A 53 15.92 -1.44 8.65
C MET A 53 16.34 -1.01 7.24
N ARG A 54 15.39 -0.60 6.41
CA ARG A 54 15.68 -0.10 5.06
C ARG A 54 16.36 1.26 5.11
N LYS A 55 17.27 1.51 4.15
CA LYS A 55 17.80 2.86 3.92
C LYS A 55 16.64 3.79 3.54
N MET A 56 16.57 4.92 4.23
CA MET A 56 15.63 5.99 3.90
C MET A 56 15.94 6.53 2.50
N VAL A 57 14.89 6.75 1.71
CA VAL A 57 15.01 7.31 0.37
C VAL A 57 14.55 8.78 0.37
N THR A 58 15.18 9.60 -0.48
CA THR A 58 14.84 11.01 -0.62
C THR A 58 13.69 11.23 -1.61
N ASP A 59 13.07 12.41 -1.57
CA ASP A 59 12.00 12.79 -2.50
C ASP A 59 12.51 12.84 -3.95
N GLU A 60 13.74 13.27 -4.18
CA GLU A 60 14.36 13.30 -5.49
C GLU A 60 14.50 11.89 -6.07
N PHE A 61 14.90 10.92 -5.24
CA PHE A 61 14.99 9.52 -5.66
C PHE A 61 13.62 8.94 -6.00
N VAL A 62 12.60 9.24 -5.19
CA VAL A 62 11.23 8.80 -5.42
C VAL A 62 10.68 9.39 -6.72
N ASN A 63 10.80 10.70 -6.91
CA ASN A 63 10.30 11.41 -8.08
C ASN A 63 11.05 11.02 -9.36
N GLY A 64 12.37 10.87 -9.30
CA GLY A 64 13.18 10.47 -10.44
C GLY A 64 12.88 9.05 -10.97
N ASN A 65 12.33 8.17 -10.14
CA ASN A 65 11.94 6.82 -10.54
C ASN A 65 10.48 6.69 -11.00
N TYR A 66 9.65 7.72 -10.83
CA TYR A 66 8.22 7.65 -11.14
C TYR A 66 7.96 7.30 -12.62
N ASP A 67 8.58 8.02 -13.54
CA ASP A 67 8.38 7.81 -14.97
C ASP A 67 8.94 6.47 -15.45
N ALA A 68 10.07 6.03 -14.91
CA ALA A 68 10.64 4.73 -15.22
C ALA A 68 9.69 3.60 -14.78
N ILE A 69 9.12 3.68 -13.58
CA ILE A 69 8.17 2.69 -13.07
C ILE A 69 6.88 2.71 -13.89
N LYS A 70 6.34 3.90 -14.20
CA LYS A 70 5.16 4.07 -15.05
C LYS A 70 5.38 3.44 -16.43
N SER A 71 6.54 3.66 -17.04
CA SER A 71 6.92 3.05 -18.32
C SER A 71 6.94 1.51 -18.24
N ILE A 72 7.48 0.94 -17.16
CA ILE A 72 7.47 -0.52 -16.96
C ILE A 72 6.05 -1.06 -16.78
N ILE A 73 5.21 -0.39 -15.96
CA ILE A 73 3.81 -0.77 -15.78
C ILE A 73 3.05 -0.75 -17.09
N GLY A 74 3.29 0.24 -17.95
CA GLY A 74 2.67 0.37 -19.27
C GLY A 74 3.02 -0.74 -20.26
N ARG A 75 4.05 -1.57 -19.97
CA ARG A 75 4.33 -2.80 -20.75
C ARG A 75 3.40 -3.96 -20.40
N PHE A 76 2.75 -3.91 -19.25
CA PHE A 76 1.84 -4.95 -18.76
C PHE A 76 0.39 -4.50 -18.80
N LEU A 77 0.10 -3.26 -18.47
CA LEU A 77 -1.24 -2.72 -18.32
C LEU A 77 -1.51 -1.64 -19.35
N ASP A 78 -2.73 -1.62 -19.87
CA ASP A 78 -3.20 -0.53 -20.71
C ASP A 78 -3.41 0.72 -19.86
N LEU A 79 -2.70 1.77 -20.18
CA LEU A 79 -2.75 3.07 -19.50
C LEU A 79 -3.62 4.09 -20.25
N GLU A 80 -4.21 3.69 -21.37
CA GLU A 80 -5.08 4.48 -22.24
C GLU A 80 -6.41 3.75 -22.47
N GLY A 81 -7.39 4.44 -23.07
CA GLY A 81 -8.69 3.86 -23.38
C GLY A 81 -9.67 3.86 -22.20
N GLU A 82 -10.82 3.24 -22.40
CA GLU A 82 -11.96 3.26 -21.46
C GLU A 82 -11.65 2.49 -20.16
N ASN A 83 -11.02 1.33 -20.27
CA ASN A 83 -10.65 0.50 -19.12
C ASN A 83 -9.17 0.65 -18.71
N LYS A 84 -8.60 1.84 -18.91
CA LYS A 84 -7.23 2.14 -18.53
C LYS A 84 -6.96 1.92 -17.04
N ALA A 85 -5.77 1.40 -16.72
CA ALA A 85 -5.30 1.34 -15.36
C ALA A 85 -5.00 2.74 -14.80
N ILE A 86 -5.31 2.95 -13.52
CA ILE A 86 -5.08 4.19 -12.81
C ILE A 86 -3.79 4.04 -12.00
N ILE A 87 -2.83 4.93 -12.22
CA ILE A 87 -1.61 5.00 -11.40
C ILE A 87 -1.76 6.16 -10.43
N VAL A 88 -1.64 5.89 -9.14
CA VAL A 88 -1.72 6.88 -8.06
C VAL A 88 -0.47 6.85 -7.20
N ASN A 89 -0.13 7.99 -6.61
CA ASN A 89 0.98 8.11 -5.66
C ASN A 89 0.43 8.39 -4.26
N ASN A 90 0.75 7.53 -3.30
CA ASN A 90 0.23 7.71 -1.95
C ASN A 90 0.78 8.96 -1.22
N ALA A 91 1.83 9.58 -1.72
CA ALA A 91 2.28 10.87 -1.22
C ALA A 91 1.20 11.97 -1.34
N GLU A 92 0.23 11.83 -2.27
CA GLU A 92 -0.83 12.81 -2.48
C GLU A 92 -1.74 12.97 -1.26
N TRP A 93 -2.08 11.88 -0.57
CA TRP A 93 -2.98 11.94 0.58
C TRP A 93 -2.28 11.99 1.93
N PHE A 94 -0.95 11.86 1.96
CA PHE A 94 -0.15 12.13 3.15
C PHE A 94 0.39 13.56 3.20
N LYS A 95 0.45 14.26 2.05
CA LYS A 95 0.94 15.63 1.99
C LYS A 95 0.03 16.56 2.80
N GLY A 96 0.61 17.21 3.81
CA GLY A 96 -0.13 18.15 4.66
C GLY A 96 -1.03 17.50 5.71
N TYR A 97 -1.01 16.17 5.84
CA TYR A 97 -1.70 15.50 6.94
C TYR A 97 -0.87 15.69 8.22
N ASP A 98 -1.43 16.41 9.18
CA ASP A 98 -0.76 16.61 10.47
C ASP A 98 -0.58 15.29 11.22
N TYR A 99 0.57 15.16 11.91
CA TYR A 99 0.88 13.92 12.62
C TYR A 99 -0.13 13.60 13.73
N ILE A 100 -0.54 14.61 14.51
CA ILE A 100 -1.49 14.42 15.62
C ILE A 100 -2.86 14.04 15.06
N ASP A 101 -3.29 14.70 13.97
CA ASP A 101 -4.54 14.37 13.30
C ASP A 101 -4.50 12.94 12.73
N PHE A 102 -3.40 12.52 12.11
CA PHE A 102 -3.24 11.15 11.61
C PHE A 102 -3.31 10.12 12.75
N MET A 103 -2.66 10.38 13.88
CA MET A 103 -2.70 9.47 15.03
C MET A 103 -4.10 9.40 15.65
N ARG A 104 -4.82 10.53 15.72
CA ARG A 104 -6.18 10.59 16.24
C ARG A 104 -7.19 9.90 15.31
N ASP A 105 -7.08 10.10 14.00
CA ASP A 105 -8.08 9.64 13.05
C ASP A 105 -7.82 8.19 12.61
N ILE A 106 -6.55 7.80 12.50
CA ILE A 106 -6.12 6.50 11.98
C ILE A 106 -5.48 5.65 13.07
N GLY A 107 -4.49 6.19 13.80
CA GLY A 107 -3.73 5.44 14.81
C GLY A 107 -4.60 4.84 15.90
N VAL A 108 -5.67 5.54 16.33
CA VAL A 108 -6.64 5.07 17.34
C VAL A 108 -7.30 3.72 16.98
N HIS A 109 -7.31 3.34 15.71
CA HIS A 109 -7.89 2.09 15.24
C HIS A 109 -6.95 0.89 15.34
N PHE A 110 -5.69 1.09 15.68
CA PHE A 110 -4.66 0.06 15.74
C PHE A 110 -4.30 -0.31 17.18
N ASN A 111 -4.42 -1.60 17.48
CA ASN A 111 -3.99 -2.13 18.78
C ASN A 111 -2.54 -2.62 18.66
N VAL A 112 -1.62 -2.04 19.42
CA VAL A 112 -0.19 -2.34 19.37
C VAL A 112 0.10 -3.82 19.61
N ASN A 113 -0.58 -4.47 20.57
CA ASN A 113 -0.37 -5.90 20.84
C ASN A 113 -0.73 -6.78 19.63
N LYS A 114 -1.82 -6.43 18.91
CA LYS A 114 -2.20 -7.13 17.66
C LYS A 114 -1.18 -6.89 16.56
N MET A 115 -0.65 -5.66 16.45
CA MET A 115 0.38 -5.34 15.47
C MET A 115 1.66 -6.16 15.72
N LEU A 116 2.14 -6.18 16.97
CA LEU A 116 3.34 -6.92 17.36
C LEU A 116 3.19 -8.44 17.19
N ALA A 117 1.98 -8.97 17.32
CA ALA A 117 1.68 -10.38 17.09
C ALA A 117 1.60 -10.76 15.59
N SER A 118 1.62 -9.79 14.67
CA SER A 118 1.62 -10.09 13.24
C SER A 118 2.97 -10.69 12.78
N ASP A 119 2.94 -11.60 11.81
CA ASP A 119 4.16 -12.24 11.28
C ASP A 119 5.21 -11.24 10.78
N ALA A 120 4.76 -10.09 10.27
CA ALA A 120 5.64 -9.04 9.79
C ALA A 120 6.49 -8.44 10.91
N TYR A 121 5.90 -8.23 12.09
CA TYR A 121 6.55 -7.57 13.21
C TYR A 121 7.17 -8.54 14.21
N SER A 122 6.57 -9.70 14.47
CA SER A 122 7.13 -10.70 15.37
C SER A 122 8.52 -11.16 14.93
N ARG A 123 8.69 -11.46 13.64
CA ARG A 123 10.01 -11.81 13.08
C ARG A 123 11.04 -10.67 13.24
N ARG A 124 10.60 -9.44 13.04
CA ARG A 124 11.47 -8.27 13.16
C ARG A 124 11.91 -8.04 14.60
N LEU A 125 11.01 -8.25 15.57
CA LEU A 125 11.31 -8.19 17.01
C LEU A 125 12.34 -9.25 17.43
N GLU A 126 12.21 -10.48 16.94
CA GLU A 126 13.14 -11.57 17.24
C GLU A 126 14.55 -11.34 16.70
N GLN A 127 14.69 -10.59 15.61
CA GLN A 127 15.92 -10.43 14.84
C GLN A 127 16.70 -9.13 15.10
N GLY A 128 16.28 -8.28 16.02
CA GLY A 128 17.03 -7.07 16.31
C GLY A 128 16.19 -5.87 16.73
N GLY A 129 14.91 -6.08 16.92
CA GLY A 129 13.98 -5.04 17.36
C GLY A 129 13.25 -4.33 16.21
N LEU A 130 12.17 -3.70 16.56
CA LEU A 130 11.27 -2.95 15.68
C LEU A 130 11.20 -1.51 16.16
N THR A 131 11.51 -0.55 15.31
CA THR A 131 11.38 0.85 15.65
C THR A 131 9.93 1.32 15.53
N PHE A 132 9.56 2.37 16.29
CA PHE A 132 8.26 3.02 16.15
C PHE A 132 8.03 3.55 14.72
N PHE A 133 9.09 4.00 14.07
CA PHE A 133 9.07 4.44 12.67
C PHE A 133 8.63 3.32 11.71
N GLU A 134 9.21 2.12 11.87
CA GLU A 134 8.85 0.95 11.06
C GLU A 134 7.40 0.49 11.34
N MET A 135 6.93 0.62 12.58
CA MET A 135 5.53 0.31 12.93
C MET A 135 4.54 1.19 12.19
N GLY A 136 4.91 2.43 11.91
CA GLY A 136 4.08 3.37 11.14
C GLY A 136 3.73 2.88 9.74
N TYR A 137 4.53 1.99 9.15
CA TYR A 137 4.30 1.48 7.80
C TYR A 137 2.93 0.79 7.65
N MET A 138 2.56 -0.07 8.60
CA MET A 138 1.26 -0.78 8.57
C MET A 138 0.08 0.20 8.62
N LEU A 139 0.18 1.25 9.43
CA LEU A 139 -0.87 2.29 9.53
C LEU A 139 -1.03 3.02 8.20
N MET A 140 0.09 3.43 7.61
CA MET A 140 0.09 4.15 6.33
C MET A 140 -0.47 3.28 5.20
N GLN A 141 -0.04 2.02 5.11
CA GLN A 141 -0.55 1.12 4.09
C GLN A 141 -2.04 0.83 4.27
N ALA A 142 -2.49 0.62 5.49
CA ALA A 142 -3.91 0.44 5.76
C ALA A 142 -4.73 1.69 5.39
N TYR A 143 -4.19 2.88 5.64
CA TYR A 143 -4.82 4.13 5.26
C TYR A 143 -4.90 4.30 3.73
N ASP A 144 -3.88 3.89 2.98
CA ASP A 144 -3.94 3.88 1.52
C ASP A 144 -5.17 3.12 1.03
N PHE A 145 -5.42 1.90 1.56
CA PHE A 145 -6.58 1.11 1.15
C PHE A 145 -7.90 1.81 1.51
N ALA A 146 -7.99 2.42 2.69
CA ALA A 146 -9.17 3.19 3.09
C ALA A 146 -9.43 4.37 2.13
N VAL A 147 -8.39 5.11 1.72
CA VAL A 147 -8.49 6.19 0.74
C VAL A 147 -8.94 5.67 -0.62
N LEU A 148 -8.38 4.56 -1.08
CA LEU A 148 -8.74 3.95 -2.37
C LEU A 148 -10.16 3.43 -2.38
N ASN A 149 -10.59 2.81 -1.28
CA ASN A 149 -11.98 2.38 -1.11
C ASN A 149 -12.93 3.59 -1.19
N LYS A 150 -12.65 4.66 -0.45
CA LYS A 150 -13.49 5.87 -0.43
C LYS A 150 -13.48 6.62 -1.75
N LYS A 151 -12.30 6.83 -2.35
CA LYS A 151 -12.12 7.70 -3.52
C LYS A 151 -12.45 7.01 -4.84
N TYR A 152 -12.15 5.71 -4.96
CA TYR A 152 -12.27 4.96 -6.21
C TYR A 152 -13.21 3.76 -6.12
N GLY A 153 -13.83 3.51 -4.97
CA GLY A 153 -14.67 2.32 -4.75
C GLY A 153 -13.87 1.00 -4.81
N CYS A 154 -12.57 1.04 -4.52
CA CYS A 154 -11.71 -0.14 -4.54
C CYS A 154 -12.17 -1.14 -3.48
N ARG A 155 -12.43 -2.40 -3.88
CA ARG A 155 -12.95 -3.46 -3.01
C ARG A 155 -12.07 -4.69 -2.91
N LEU A 156 -11.02 -4.77 -3.70
CA LEU A 156 -10.11 -5.91 -3.70
C LEU A 156 -8.67 -5.40 -3.73
N GLU A 157 -7.87 -5.80 -2.74
CA GLU A 157 -6.43 -5.65 -2.71
C GLU A 157 -5.79 -7.03 -2.84
N PHE A 158 -4.74 -7.16 -3.63
CA PHE A 158 -3.98 -8.40 -3.74
C PHE A 158 -2.48 -8.16 -3.68
N GLY A 159 -1.76 -9.13 -3.11
CA GLY A 159 -0.32 -9.07 -2.93
C GLY A 159 0.26 -10.44 -2.61
N GLY A 160 1.56 -10.51 -2.37
CA GLY A 160 2.21 -11.71 -1.89
C GLY A 160 1.82 -12.06 -0.45
N SER A 161 2.10 -13.29 -0.02
CA SER A 161 1.82 -13.76 1.35
C SER A 161 2.49 -12.90 2.43
N ASP A 162 3.63 -12.28 2.11
CA ASP A 162 4.32 -11.32 2.96
C ASP A 162 3.51 -10.04 3.24
N GLN A 163 2.51 -9.73 2.41
CA GLN A 163 1.61 -8.58 2.56
C GLN A 163 0.33 -8.88 3.35
N TRP A 164 0.13 -10.13 3.78
CA TRP A 164 -1.11 -10.55 4.44
C TRP A 164 -1.50 -9.64 5.62
N GLY A 165 -0.57 -9.38 6.54
CA GLY A 165 -0.83 -8.52 7.70
C GLY A 165 -1.22 -7.10 7.32
N ASN A 166 -0.57 -6.53 6.32
CA ASN A 166 -0.86 -5.17 5.83
C ASN A 166 -2.23 -5.11 5.13
N ILE A 167 -2.56 -6.12 4.30
CA ILE A 167 -3.85 -6.20 3.59
C ILE A 167 -5.01 -6.33 4.60
N VAL A 168 -4.89 -7.24 5.58
CA VAL A 168 -5.91 -7.42 6.63
C VAL A 168 -6.11 -6.13 7.43
N ALA A 169 -5.02 -5.45 7.81
CA ALA A 169 -5.09 -4.17 8.51
C ALA A 169 -5.83 -3.11 7.68
N GLY A 170 -5.62 -3.08 6.36
CA GLY A 170 -6.33 -2.19 5.44
C GLY A 170 -7.83 -2.46 5.38
N VAL A 171 -8.22 -3.73 5.28
CA VAL A 171 -9.64 -4.14 5.30
C VAL A 171 -10.31 -3.76 6.62
N GLU A 172 -9.64 -4.02 7.76
CA GLU A 172 -10.19 -3.67 9.08
C GLU A 172 -10.35 -2.16 9.25
N LEU A 173 -9.37 -1.36 8.80
CA LEU A 173 -9.44 0.09 8.87
C LEU A 173 -10.57 0.64 7.99
N ALA A 174 -10.67 0.21 6.74
CA ALA A 174 -11.71 0.64 5.82
C ALA A 174 -13.11 0.34 6.39
N ARG A 175 -13.33 -0.84 6.99
CA ARG A 175 -14.58 -1.19 7.67
C ARG A 175 -14.90 -0.25 8.83
N LYS A 176 -13.92 0.05 9.69
CA LYS A 176 -14.10 0.94 10.85
C LYS A 176 -14.45 2.37 10.45
N LEU A 177 -13.79 2.89 9.41
CA LEU A 177 -14.03 4.24 8.90
C LEU A 177 -15.41 4.32 8.23
N ASN A 178 -15.77 3.34 7.40
CA ASN A 178 -17.08 3.29 6.74
C ASN A 178 -18.23 3.15 7.77
N TYR A 179 -18.01 2.42 8.86
CA TYR A 179 -19.01 2.31 9.95
C TYR A 179 -19.26 3.66 10.64
N LYS A 180 -18.18 4.44 10.89
CA LYS A 180 -18.30 5.77 11.49
C LYS A 180 -19.06 6.77 10.61
N GLU A 181 -18.91 6.66 9.28
CA GLU A 181 -19.59 7.52 8.32
C GLU A 181 -21.05 7.09 8.04
N GLY A 182 -21.57 6.04 8.74
CA GLY A 182 -22.93 5.53 8.53
C GLY A 182 -23.12 4.79 7.20
N THR A 183 -22.06 4.56 6.46
CA THR A 183 -22.07 3.82 5.20
C THR A 183 -21.93 2.33 5.51
N THR A 184 -23.05 1.65 5.77
CA THR A 184 -23.09 0.19 5.81
C THR A 184 -22.91 -0.37 4.40
N ASN A 185 -21.69 -0.34 3.88
CA ASN A 185 -21.36 -1.11 2.70
C ASN A 185 -21.27 -2.58 3.09
N LYS A 186 -22.35 -3.32 2.86
CA LYS A 186 -22.48 -4.78 3.14
C LYS A 186 -21.61 -5.66 2.25
N SER A 187 -20.64 -5.09 1.51
CA SER A 187 -19.85 -5.77 0.51
C SER A 187 -18.35 -5.49 0.67
N LEU A 188 -17.79 -5.92 1.78
CA LEU A 188 -16.37 -6.21 1.91
C LEU A 188 -16.19 -7.63 2.40
#